data_becd2cd2af79a001f86cc3ff9b8240e1
#
_entry.id   becd2cd2af79a001f86cc3ff9b8240e1
#
_cell.length_a   1.000
_cell.length_b   1.000
_cell.length_c   1.000
_cell.angle_alpha   90.00
_cell.angle_beta   90.00
_cell.angle_gamma   90.00
#
_symmetry.space_group_name_H-M   'P 1'
#
loop_
_entity.id
_entity.type
_entity.pdbx_description
1 polymer ?
#
loop_
_entity_poly.entity_id
_entity_poly.type
_entity_poly.pdbx_seq_one_letter_code
_entity_poly.pdbx_strand_id
1 'polypeptide(L)'
;MIHKCFVFGLLFFSFNQIYAQTVANKDLIILQSDTRIEQRVDGGFHLFIRKKNDIASVLLTETTRDPTLEEPNYAYRDPDWNPINGDEIRLINNVPITRTSRVYSLISSTPKPDPVFGEAFHIYIPYILHYGYEYTRHGEVYVQHGTYFNIRAFALPYGDYRGEFRDNPFVLEVLLQEPLEGPPEGNYMKATINGFADITTNNRGDLVWSREPSDIVDKIRGFLNKERRKSLDVVICLDTTSSMRNDIAAIRSSLPTLLEEMAKEFNDLRVGMVLFKDYYDEYITRVIPFTRDWRAFGNTLQGIRVTGGGDIPEAVYEGLYDALTRFPWSAESKLIILIGDAPPHPRQRGRISKEMVYQESARRDIKISAIILPL
;
A
#
# COMPACT_ATOMS: atom_id res chain seq x y z
N MET A 1 -67.63 -57.95 58.41
CA MET A 1 -66.57 -57.16 59.06
C MET A 1 -65.44 -56.98 58.01
N ILE A 2 -65.38 -55.85 57.42
CA ILE A 2 -64.50 -55.57 56.27
C ILE A 2 -63.25 -54.82 56.76
N HIS A 3 -62.10 -55.50 56.62
CA HIS A 3 -60.80 -54.84 56.91
C HIS A 3 -60.34 -54.07 55.67
N LYS A 4 -60.18 -52.74 55.79
CA LYS A 4 -59.56 -51.87 54.77
C LYS A 4 -58.04 -51.83 55.03
N CYS A 5 -57.26 -52.41 54.10
CA CYS A 5 -55.84 -52.21 54.01
C CYS A 5 -55.58 -50.85 53.34
N PHE A 6 -54.87 -49.94 54.03
CA PHE A 6 -54.33 -48.70 53.47
C PHE A 6 -52.93 -49.03 52.96
N VAL A 7 -52.73 -48.88 51.63
CA VAL A 7 -51.40 -48.92 51.01
C VAL A 7 -50.91 -47.51 50.93
N PHE A 8 -49.79 -47.19 51.62
CA PHE A 8 -49.10 -45.96 51.56
C PHE A 8 -48.11 -46.02 50.37
N GLY A 9 -48.42 -45.30 49.28
CA GLY A 9 -47.52 -45.18 48.15
C GLY A 9 -46.53 -44.04 48.42
N LEU A 10 -45.27 -44.40 48.53
CA LEU A 10 -44.15 -43.42 48.55
C LEU A 10 -43.89 -42.94 47.14
N LEU A 11 -44.20 -41.65 46.87
CA LEU A 11 -43.82 -40.96 45.66
C LEU A 11 -42.37 -40.48 45.85
N PHE A 12 -41.43 -41.11 45.15
CA PHE A 12 -40.10 -40.62 45.00
C PHE A 12 -40.10 -39.48 43.94
N PHE A 13 -39.99 -38.25 44.38
CA PHE A 13 -39.64 -37.11 43.51
C PHE A 13 -38.13 -37.15 43.27
N SER A 14 -37.70 -37.61 42.10
CA SER A 14 -36.35 -37.42 41.64
C SER A 14 -36.22 -35.96 41.14
N PHE A 15 -35.55 -35.13 41.94
CA PHE A 15 -35.10 -33.83 41.51
C PHE A 15 -33.94 -34.04 40.51
N ASN A 16 -34.24 -33.96 39.21
CA ASN A 16 -33.24 -33.74 38.22
C ASN A 16 -32.75 -32.28 38.39
N GLN A 17 -31.63 -32.12 39.06
CA GLN A 17 -30.85 -30.87 38.99
C GLN A 17 -30.33 -30.77 37.57
N ILE A 18 -31.00 -29.97 36.75
CA ILE A 18 -30.44 -29.44 35.50
C ILE A 18 -29.34 -28.51 35.92
N TYR A 19 -28.09 -29.02 35.90
CA TYR A 19 -26.93 -28.13 35.89
C TYR A 19 -26.99 -27.34 34.57
N ALA A 20 -27.55 -26.16 34.61
CA ALA A 20 -27.26 -25.17 33.57
C ALA A 20 -25.76 -24.91 33.65
N GLN A 21 -25.00 -25.54 32.76
CA GLN A 21 -23.67 -25.08 32.45
C GLN A 21 -23.85 -23.64 31.98
N THR A 22 -23.51 -22.69 32.83
CA THR A 22 -23.23 -21.32 32.44
C THR A 22 -22.06 -21.45 31.48
N VAL A 23 -22.36 -21.44 30.19
CA VAL A 23 -21.38 -21.22 29.15
C VAL A 23 -20.78 -19.84 29.48
N ALA A 24 -19.58 -19.88 30.04
CA ALA A 24 -18.85 -18.62 30.28
C ALA A 24 -18.75 -17.92 28.92
N ASN A 25 -19.46 -16.81 28.76
CA ASN A 25 -19.35 -16.00 27.57
C ASN A 25 -17.87 -15.64 27.39
N LYS A 26 -17.26 -16.17 26.34
CA LYS A 26 -15.86 -15.88 26.02
C LYS A 26 -15.71 -14.40 25.77
N ASP A 27 -14.66 -13.80 26.37
CA ASP A 27 -14.34 -12.41 26.09
C ASP A 27 -13.61 -12.29 24.74
N LEU A 28 -14.40 -12.15 23.69
CA LEU A 28 -13.92 -11.93 22.33
C LEU A 28 -13.88 -10.43 21.95
N ILE A 29 -14.08 -9.52 22.92
CA ILE A 29 -14.11 -8.09 22.63
C ILE A 29 -12.68 -7.58 22.48
N ILE A 30 -12.39 -6.96 21.34
CA ILE A 30 -11.19 -6.19 21.09
C ILE A 30 -11.56 -4.72 21.26
N LEU A 31 -10.84 -4.00 22.11
CA LEU A 31 -10.99 -2.57 22.31
C LEU A 31 -9.93 -1.82 21.49
N GLN A 32 -10.14 -0.54 21.25
CA GLN A 32 -9.17 0.31 20.56
C GLN A 32 -7.80 0.31 21.27
N SER A 33 -7.79 0.27 22.61
CA SER A 33 -6.56 0.14 23.41
C SER A 33 -5.83 -1.20 23.27
N ASP A 34 -6.47 -2.20 22.67
CA ASP A 34 -5.87 -3.50 22.39
C ASP A 34 -5.23 -3.55 20.99
N THR A 35 -5.25 -2.44 20.25
CA THR A 35 -4.76 -2.37 18.87
C THR A 35 -3.68 -1.30 18.73
N ARG A 36 -2.72 -1.56 17.84
CA ARG A 36 -1.67 -0.63 17.43
C ARG A 36 -1.38 -0.83 15.95
N ILE A 37 -1.41 0.26 15.18
CA ILE A 37 -1.07 0.28 13.76
C ILE A 37 0.25 1.03 13.59
N GLU A 38 1.13 0.50 12.75
CA GLU A 38 2.38 1.13 12.34
C GLU A 38 2.47 1.11 10.81
N GLN A 39 2.75 2.24 10.22
CA GLN A 39 3.18 2.32 8.84
C GLN A 39 4.70 2.13 8.81
N ARG A 40 5.19 1.26 7.92
CA ARG A 40 6.60 0.90 7.88
C ARG A 40 7.23 1.13 6.50
N VAL A 41 8.56 1.27 6.50
CA VAL A 41 9.37 1.45 5.28
C VAL A 41 9.41 0.22 4.37
N ASP A 42 9.09 -0.97 4.89
CA ASP A 42 8.96 -2.20 4.10
C ASP A 42 7.66 -2.28 3.31
N GLY A 43 6.85 -1.24 3.42
CA GLY A 43 5.57 -1.09 2.74
C GLY A 43 4.39 -1.50 3.60
N GLY A 44 3.20 -0.97 3.28
CA GLY A 44 1.95 -1.29 3.96
C GLY A 44 1.89 -0.89 5.42
N PHE A 45 1.03 -1.57 6.15
CA PHE A 45 0.76 -1.31 7.56
C PHE A 45 0.89 -2.59 8.38
N HIS A 46 1.37 -2.46 9.60
CA HIS A 46 1.46 -3.54 10.57
C HIS A 46 0.45 -3.30 11.67
N LEU A 47 -0.56 -4.16 11.76
CA LEU A 47 -1.57 -4.14 12.81
C LEU A 47 -1.19 -5.16 13.88
N PHE A 48 -1.03 -4.70 15.10
CA PHE A 48 -0.82 -5.52 16.28
C PHE A 48 -2.07 -5.52 17.14
N ILE A 49 -2.53 -6.70 17.51
CA ILE A 49 -3.74 -6.90 18.33
C ILE A 49 -3.36 -7.70 19.56
N ARG A 50 -3.59 -7.14 20.75
CA ARG A 50 -3.28 -7.81 22.02
C ARG A 50 -3.91 -9.20 22.10
N LYS A 51 -3.12 -10.22 22.42
CA LYS A 51 -3.63 -11.56 22.70
C LYS A 51 -4.41 -11.58 24.00
N LYS A 52 -5.68 -11.99 23.95
CA LYS A 52 -6.53 -12.30 25.10
C LYS A 52 -6.77 -13.81 25.20
N ASN A 53 -7.03 -14.32 26.39
CA ASN A 53 -7.11 -15.75 26.63
C ASN A 53 -8.16 -16.46 25.76
N ASP A 54 -9.33 -15.83 25.57
CA ASP A 54 -10.44 -16.43 24.83
C ASP A 54 -10.35 -16.27 23.31
N ILE A 55 -9.43 -15.43 22.82
CA ILE A 55 -9.23 -15.19 21.39
C ILE A 55 -8.15 -16.14 20.88
N ALA A 56 -8.52 -17.04 19.98
CA ALA A 56 -7.61 -17.99 19.35
C ALA A 56 -7.12 -17.51 17.97
N SER A 57 -7.90 -16.66 17.29
CA SER A 57 -7.49 -16.03 16.04
C SER A 57 -8.23 -14.72 15.80
N VAL A 58 -7.67 -13.90 14.92
CA VAL A 58 -8.24 -12.63 14.47
C VAL A 58 -8.24 -12.55 12.95
N LEU A 59 -9.27 -11.95 12.37
CA LEU A 59 -9.43 -11.72 10.94
C LEU A 59 -9.68 -10.24 10.71
N LEU A 60 -8.92 -9.64 9.80
CA LEU A 60 -9.22 -8.32 9.31
C LEU A 60 -10.15 -8.42 8.09
N THR A 61 -11.23 -7.66 8.12
CA THR A 61 -12.19 -7.56 7.02
C THR A 61 -12.27 -6.11 6.55
N GLU A 62 -12.39 -5.89 5.24
CA GLU A 62 -12.79 -4.58 4.76
C GLU A 62 -14.22 -4.28 5.19
N THR A 63 -14.46 -3.04 5.58
CA THR A 63 -15.81 -2.51 5.73
C THR A 63 -15.95 -1.27 4.86
N THR A 64 -17.17 -0.95 4.46
CA THR A 64 -17.45 0.31 3.79
C THR A 64 -17.34 1.47 4.77
N ARG A 65 -17.48 2.70 4.30
CA ARG A 65 -17.50 3.91 5.15
C ARG A 65 -18.71 4.00 6.10
N ASP A 66 -19.53 2.97 6.11
CA ASP A 66 -20.68 2.93 7.03
C ASP A 66 -20.25 2.44 8.42
N PRO A 67 -20.14 3.30 9.43
CA PRO A 67 -19.78 2.91 10.78
C PRO A 67 -20.86 2.05 11.45
N THR A 68 -22.06 1.95 10.87
CA THR A 68 -23.14 1.08 11.38
C THR A 68 -22.96 -0.37 10.99
N LEU A 69 -22.01 -0.68 10.10
CA LEU A 69 -21.70 -2.01 9.59
C LEU A 69 -22.88 -2.69 8.86
N GLU A 70 -23.74 -1.91 8.25
CA GLU A 70 -24.86 -2.44 7.43
C GLU A 70 -24.37 -3.03 6.11
N GLU A 71 -23.20 -2.58 5.63
CA GLU A 71 -22.59 -3.11 4.43
C GLU A 71 -21.80 -4.40 4.66
N PRO A 72 -21.79 -5.33 3.70
CA PRO A 72 -21.10 -6.59 3.86
C PRO A 72 -19.58 -6.41 4.00
N ASN A 73 -19.01 -7.07 4.99
CA ASN A 73 -17.57 -7.15 5.18
C ASN A 73 -16.95 -8.19 4.24
N TYR A 74 -15.77 -7.88 3.73
CA TYR A 74 -14.97 -8.80 2.91
C TYR A 74 -13.75 -9.26 3.68
N ALA A 75 -13.47 -10.56 3.63
CA ALA A 75 -12.22 -11.10 4.14
C ALA A 75 -11.17 -11.12 3.03
N TYR A 76 -10.02 -10.51 3.29
CA TYR A 76 -8.88 -10.49 2.39
C TYR A 76 -7.90 -11.57 2.76
N ARG A 77 -7.39 -12.27 1.76
CA ARG A 77 -6.60 -13.48 1.99
C ARG A 77 -5.52 -13.62 0.93
N ASP A 78 -4.28 -13.86 1.38
CA ASP A 78 -3.16 -14.22 0.54
C ASP A 78 -2.91 -15.73 0.63
N PRO A 79 -3.04 -16.50 -0.46
CA PRO A 79 -2.64 -17.88 -0.49
C PRO A 79 -1.14 -18.07 -0.60
N ASP A 80 -0.41 -17.07 -1.09
CA ASP A 80 1.03 -17.08 -1.02
C ASP A 80 1.42 -16.87 0.43
N TRP A 81 2.20 -17.81 0.94
CA TRP A 81 2.60 -17.80 2.33
C TRP A 81 3.24 -16.47 2.74
N ASN A 82 2.60 -15.79 3.68
CA ASN A 82 3.15 -14.60 4.31
C ASN A 82 3.54 -14.96 5.76
N PRO A 83 4.84 -14.90 6.12
CA PRO A 83 5.30 -15.31 7.44
C PRO A 83 4.76 -14.43 8.58
N ILE A 84 4.26 -13.24 8.28
CA ILE A 84 3.65 -12.35 9.25
C ILE A 84 2.21 -12.78 9.56
N ASN A 85 1.46 -13.20 8.55
CA ASN A 85 0.06 -13.59 8.69
C ASN A 85 -0.13 -15.06 9.10
N GLY A 86 0.96 -15.80 9.34
CA GLY A 86 0.93 -17.13 9.93
C GLY A 86 0.85 -18.29 8.93
N ASP A 87 0.76 -19.51 9.47
CA ASP A 87 0.82 -20.77 8.73
C ASP A 87 -0.59 -21.24 8.29
N GLU A 88 -1.40 -20.34 7.77
CA GLU A 88 -2.78 -20.66 7.46
C GLU A 88 -2.90 -21.52 6.20
N ILE A 89 -3.43 -22.72 6.38
CA ILE A 89 -3.90 -23.53 5.27
C ILE A 89 -5.33 -23.14 4.97
N ARG A 90 -5.57 -22.70 3.75
CA ARG A 90 -6.88 -22.28 3.30
C ARG A 90 -7.53 -23.33 2.44
N LEU A 91 -8.78 -23.53 2.73
CA LEU A 91 -9.63 -24.45 2.00
C LEU A 91 -10.80 -23.68 1.40
N ILE A 92 -11.08 -23.93 0.12
CA ILE A 92 -12.35 -23.55 -0.50
C ILE A 92 -13.07 -24.85 -0.83
N ASN A 93 -14.28 -25.01 -0.32
CA ASN A 93 -15.05 -26.24 -0.50
C ASN A 93 -14.21 -27.48 -0.15
N ASN A 94 -13.42 -27.41 0.94
CA ASN A 94 -12.50 -28.44 1.41
C ASN A 94 -11.29 -28.75 0.47
N VAL A 95 -11.03 -27.93 -0.52
CA VAL A 95 -9.86 -28.04 -1.40
C VAL A 95 -8.81 -27.02 -0.98
N PRO A 96 -7.55 -27.43 -0.73
CA PRO A 96 -6.47 -26.49 -0.44
C PRO A 96 -6.28 -25.50 -1.59
N ILE A 97 -6.16 -24.21 -1.25
CA ILE A 97 -5.86 -23.17 -2.24
C ILE A 97 -4.42 -23.33 -2.65
N THR A 98 -4.20 -23.47 -3.94
CA THR A 98 -2.84 -23.51 -4.51
C THR A 98 -2.28 -22.10 -4.68
N ARG A 99 -0.94 -21.97 -4.63
CA ARG A 99 -0.18 -20.72 -4.68
C ARG A 99 -0.38 -19.81 -5.90
N THR A 100 -1.30 -20.13 -6.78
CA THR A 100 -1.54 -19.40 -8.03
C THR A 100 -2.61 -18.31 -7.94
N SER A 101 -3.39 -18.27 -6.86
CA SER A 101 -4.44 -17.26 -6.67
C SER A 101 -3.88 -16.09 -5.86
N ARG A 102 -3.96 -14.88 -6.39
CA ARG A 102 -3.49 -13.64 -5.77
C ARG A 102 -4.46 -13.10 -4.71
N VAL A 103 -4.63 -13.83 -3.62
CA VAL A 103 -5.56 -13.47 -2.54
C VAL A 103 -4.80 -13.39 -1.22
N TYR A 104 -4.85 -12.26 -0.52
CA TYR A 104 -4.14 -12.07 0.74
C TYR A 104 -4.93 -12.61 1.93
N SER A 105 -4.25 -13.31 2.85
CA SER A 105 -4.83 -13.75 4.10
C SER A 105 -4.55 -12.72 5.19
N LEU A 106 -5.62 -12.13 5.72
CA LEU A 106 -5.54 -11.22 6.86
C LEU A 106 -6.03 -11.88 8.15
N ILE A 107 -5.71 -13.17 8.32
CA ILE A 107 -5.97 -13.92 9.54
C ILE A 107 -4.65 -14.14 10.27
N SER A 108 -4.65 -14.00 11.57
CA SER A 108 -3.54 -14.40 12.44
C SER A 108 -4.04 -15.33 13.53
N SER A 109 -3.40 -16.50 13.67
CA SER A 109 -3.68 -17.51 14.71
C SER A 109 -2.46 -17.78 15.59
N THR A 110 -1.33 -17.18 15.28
CA THR A 110 -0.05 -17.38 15.98
C THR A 110 0.40 -16.08 16.61
N PRO A 111 -0.01 -15.79 17.86
CA PRO A 111 0.48 -14.61 18.56
C PRO A 111 2.00 -14.71 18.77
N LYS A 112 2.67 -13.58 18.76
CA LYS A 112 4.11 -13.46 18.95
C LYS A 112 4.41 -12.52 20.10
N PRO A 113 5.60 -12.61 20.72
CA PRO A 113 6.03 -11.63 21.72
C PRO A 113 5.98 -10.21 21.15
N ASP A 114 5.38 -9.30 21.90
CA ASP A 114 5.22 -7.89 21.54
C ASP A 114 5.67 -7.00 22.71
N PRO A 115 6.49 -5.96 22.48
CA PRO A 115 7.04 -5.13 23.55
C PRO A 115 5.99 -4.29 24.30
N VAL A 116 4.84 -4.02 23.67
CA VAL A 116 3.77 -3.19 24.25
C VAL A 116 2.70 -4.06 24.91
N PHE A 117 2.32 -5.17 24.26
CA PHE A 117 1.21 -6.00 24.70
C PHE A 117 1.62 -7.29 25.41
N GLY A 118 2.92 -7.59 25.47
CA GLY A 118 3.45 -8.87 25.94
C GLY A 118 3.32 -9.95 24.85
N GLU A 119 2.10 -10.24 24.40
CA GLU A 119 1.81 -11.07 23.24
C GLU A 119 0.76 -10.39 22.35
N ALA A 120 0.96 -10.44 21.03
CA ALA A 120 0.04 -9.89 20.06
C ALA A 120 -0.10 -10.77 18.82
N PHE A 121 -1.29 -10.78 18.24
CA PHE A 121 -1.48 -11.16 16.86
C PHE A 121 -0.90 -10.06 15.98
N HIS A 122 -0.23 -10.44 14.91
CA HIS A 122 0.35 -9.51 13.96
C HIS A 122 -0.22 -9.76 12.58
N ILE A 123 -0.81 -8.73 11.97
CA ILE A 123 -1.36 -8.75 10.62
C ILE A 123 -0.61 -7.70 9.81
N TYR A 124 -0.07 -8.12 8.68
CA TYR A 124 0.47 -7.22 7.67
C TYR A 124 -0.62 -6.85 6.66
N ILE A 125 -0.83 -5.56 6.44
CA ILE A 125 -1.81 -5.01 5.50
C ILE A 125 -1.03 -4.37 4.36
N PRO A 126 -0.94 -5.00 3.18
CA PRO A 126 -0.26 -4.39 2.03
C PRO A 126 -1.05 -3.18 1.50
N TYR A 127 -0.41 -2.33 0.72
CA TYR A 127 -1.10 -1.19 0.10
C TYR A 127 -2.14 -1.62 -0.94
N ILE A 128 -2.01 -2.81 -1.48
CA ILE A 128 -2.97 -3.37 -2.42
C ILE A 128 -3.37 -4.74 -1.95
N LEU A 129 -4.66 -4.90 -1.70
CA LEU A 129 -5.28 -6.16 -1.32
C LEU A 129 -6.03 -6.76 -2.51
N HIS A 130 -5.73 -8.01 -2.83
CA HIS A 130 -6.50 -8.78 -3.78
C HIS A 130 -7.52 -9.65 -3.04
N TYR A 131 -8.74 -9.70 -3.50
CA TYR A 131 -9.78 -10.54 -2.90
C TYR A 131 -10.52 -11.36 -3.94
N GLY A 132 -11.11 -12.47 -3.50
CA GLY A 132 -11.90 -13.36 -4.34
C GLY A 132 -11.07 -14.28 -5.24
N TYR A 133 -11.73 -14.87 -6.24
CA TYR A 133 -11.18 -15.86 -7.17
C TYR A 133 -11.75 -15.61 -8.56
N GLU A 134 -11.13 -16.14 -9.61
CA GLU A 134 -11.57 -15.97 -11.00
C GLU A 134 -13.04 -16.34 -11.24
N TYR A 135 -13.59 -17.30 -10.46
CA TYR A 135 -14.96 -17.77 -10.55
C TYR A 135 -15.90 -17.17 -9.50
N THR A 136 -15.44 -16.22 -8.72
CA THR A 136 -16.24 -15.51 -7.70
C THR A 136 -16.11 -14.01 -7.87
N ARG A 137 -16.82 -13.23 -7.05
CA ARG A 137 -16.58 -11.80 -6.94
C ARG A 137 -15.13 -11.57 -6.49
N HIS A 138 -14.35 -10.94 -7.33
CA HIS A 138 -12.94 -10.65 -7.08
C HIS A 138 -12.58 -9.22 -7.47
N GLY A 139 -11.48 -8.73 -6.95
CA GLY A 139 -10.97 -7.41 -7.27
C GLY A 139 -9.74 -7.03 -6.46
N GLU A 140 -9.41 -5.77 -6.53
CA GLU A 140 -8.33 -5.16 -5.78
C GLU A 140 -8.89 -4.06 -4.87
N VAL A 141 -8.38 -3.96 -3.64
CA VAL A 141 -8.63 -2.86 -2.73
C VAL A 141 -7.33 -2.12 -2.51
N TYR A 142 -7.33 -0.85 -2.81
CA TYR A 142 -6.22 0.04 -2.51
C TYR A 142 -6.37 0.55 -1.09
N VAL A 143 -5.42 0.18 -0.23
CA VAL A 143 -5.38 0.62 1.17
C VAL A 143 -4.83 2.03 1.19
N GLN A 144 -5.73 2.99 1.15
CA GLN A 144 -5.44 4.42 1.09
C GLN A 144 -5.93 5.12 2.35
N HIS A 145 -5.60 6.40 2.46
CA HIS A 145 -6.22 7.28 3.43
C HIS A 145 -7.75 7.16 3.40
N GLY A 146 -8.35 6.87 4.54
CA GLY A 146 -9.79 6.66 4.66
C GLY A 146 -10.29 5.27 4.26
N THR A 147 -9.42 4.27 4.13
CA THR A 147 -9.84 2.87 4.04
C THR A 147 -10.25 2.37 5.42
N TYR A 148 -11.40 1.70 5.49
CA TYR A 148 -11.97 1.20 6.73
C TYR A 148 -11.85 -0.31 6.84
N PHE A 149 -11.44 -0.77 8.02
CA PHE A 149 -11.35 -2.18 8.36
C PHE A 149 -12.08 -2.51 9.65
N ASN A 150 -12.53 -3.75 9.74
CA ASN A 150 -13.10 -4.33 10.93
C ASN A 150 -12.24 -5.51 11.40
N ILE A 151 -12.15 -5.70 12.70
CA ILE A 151 -11.48 -6.85 13.29
C ILE A 151 -12.54 -7.83 13.79
N ARG A 152 -12.44 -9.09 13.37
CA ARG A 152 -13.25 -10.19 13.89
C ARG A 152 -12.39 -11.10 14.72
N ALA A 153 -12.74 -11.26 15.99
CA ALA A 153 -12.10 -12.17 16.92
C ALA A 153 -12.83 -13.52 16.94
N PHE A 154 -12.09 -14.62 16.99
CA PHE A 154 -12.62 -15.98 17.02
C PHE A 154 -12.16 -16.74 18.25
N ALA A 155 -13.05 -17.53 18.79
CA ALA A 155 -12.74 -18.49 19.86
C ALA A 155 -11.94 -19.70 19.37
N LEU A 156 -11.92 -19.96 18.07
CA LEU A 156 -11.17 -21.05 17.44
C LEU A 156 -10.05 -20.50 16.54
N PRO A 157 -8.97 -21.28 16.32
CA PRO A 157 -7.90 -20.90 15.41
C PRO A 157 -8.39 -20.74 13.95
N TYR A 158 -7.58 -20.08 13.12
CA TYR A 158 -7.74 -19.97 11.67
C TYR A 158 -9.05 -19.32 11.19
N GLY A 159 -9.67 -18.47 12.01
CA GLY A 159 -10.92 -17.81 11.66
C GLY A 159 -12.06 -18.81 11.44
N ASP A 160 -12.11 -19.84 12.27
CA ASP A 160 -13.08 -20.93 12.16
C ASP A 160 -14.45 -20.49 12.68
N TYR A 161 -15.39 -20.32 11.77
CA TYR A 161 -16.79 -19.92 12.06
C TYR A 161 -17.63 -20.98 12.77
N ARG A 162 -17.10 -22.19 13.01
CA ARG A 162 -17.78 -23.21 13.84
C ARG A 162 -17.75 -22.86 15.32
N GLY A 163 -16.85 -21.96 15.73
CA GLY A 163 -16.80 -21.41 17.09
C GLY A 163 -17.51 -20.07 17.21
N GLU A 164 -17.50 -19.54 18.43
CA GLU A 164 -17.96 -18.18 18.67
C GLU A 164 -17.03 -17.18 17.99
N PHE A 165 -17.60 -16.11 17.44
CA PHE A 165 -16.84 -14.98 16.89
C PHE A 165 -17.56 -13.68 17.19
N ARG A 166 -16.80 -12.59 17.19
CA ARG A 166 -17.33 -11.25 17.44
C ARG A 166 -16.53 -10.19 16.70
N ASP A 167 -17.25 -9.23 16.12
CA ASP A 167 -16.65 -8.04 15.55
C ASP A 167 -16.30 -7.03 16.66
N ASN A 168 -15.22 -6.29 16.47
CA ASN A 168 -14.85 -5.21 17.37
C ASN A 168 -15.92 -4.08 17.36
N PRO A 169 -16.08 -3.33 18.46
CA PRO A 169 -17.09 -2.27 18.57
C PRO A 169 -16.69 -0.95 17.90
N PHE A 170 -15.64 -0.92 17.11
CA PHE A 170 -15.12 0.25 16.42
C PHE A 170 -14.63 -0.14 15.03
N VAL A 171 -14.48 0.84 14.15
CA VAL A 171 -13.91 0.67 12.82
C VAL A 171 -12.49 1.22 12.84
N LEU A 172 -11.54 0.48 12.25
CA LEU A 172 -10.19 0.98 12.00
C LEU A 172 -10.21 1.82 10.73
N GLU A 173 -9.80 3.06 10.84
CA GLU A 173 -9.57 3.93 9.70
C GLU A 173 -8.05 4.01 9.44
N VAL A 174 -7.66 3.78 8.19
CA VAL A 174 -6.28 4.00 7.76
C VAL A 174 -6.07 5.50 7.57
N LEU A 175 -5.32 6.10 8.46
CA LEU A 175 -4.87 7.48 8.35
C LEU A 175 -3.41 7.47 7.93
N LEU A 176 -3.13 7.95 6.72
CA LEU A 176 -1.75 8.24 6.33
C LEU A 176 -1.23 9.33 7.26
N GLN A 177 -0.08 9.08 7.88
CA GLN A 177 0.54 10.06 8.76
C GLN A 177 0.90 11.29 7.95
N GLU A 178 0.45 12.47 8.42
CA GLU A 178 0.94 13.71 7.87
C GLU A 178 2.46 13.83 8.13
N PRO A 179 3.25 14.14 7.11
CA PRO A 179 4.67 14.37 7.31
C PRO A 179 4.86 15.54 8.28
N LEU A 180 5.61 15.31 9.34
CA LEU A 180 6.25 16.40 10.08
C LEU A 180 7.16 17.18 9.12
N GLU A 181 7.62 18.38 9.49
CA GLU A 181 8.59 19.12 8.67
C GLU A 181 9.80 18.23 8.33
N GLY A 182 9.89 17.80 7.09
CA GLY A 182 10.80 16.75 6.61
C GLY A 182 10.07 15.43 6.35
N PRO A 183 10.65 14.54 5.56
CA PRO A 183 10.07 13.22 5.38
C PRO A 183 10.06 12.52 6.74
N PRO A 184 8.87 12.11 7.26
CA PRO A 184 8.79 11.46 8.55
C PRO A 184 9.59 10.16 8.51
N GLU A 185 10.37 9.90 9.57
CA GLU A 185 11.04 8.63 9.71
C GLU A 185 9.98 7.51 9.68
N GLY A 186 10.10 6.60 8.74
CA GLY A 186 9.24 5.44 8.62
C GLY A 186 8.24 5.45 7.45
N ASN A 187 7.92 6.60 6.84
CA ASN A 187 7.04 6.64 5.67
C ASN A 187 7.78 6.62 4.33
N TYR A 188 9.09 6.85 4.37
CA TYR A 188 9.95 6.90 3.19
C TYR A 188 11.22 6.12 3.46
N MET A 189 11.71 5.42 2.46
CA MET A 189 12.99 4.73 2.60
C MET A 189 14.12 5.73 2.82
N LYS A 190 14.87 5.57 3.88
CA LYS A 190 16.04 6.40 4.16
C LYS A 190 17.06 6.40 3.01
N ALA A 191 17.20 5.27 2.34
CA ALA A 191 18.07 5.14 1.18
C ALA A 191 17.56 5.97 -0.01
N THR A 192 16.23 6.03 -0.24
CA THR A 192 15.61 6.88 -1.27
C THR A 192 15.81 8.35 -0.95
N ILE A 193 15.54 8.76 0.30
CA ILE A 193 15.79 10.15 0.75
C ILE A 193 17.24 10.55 0.45
N ASN A 194 18.20 9.75 0.89
CA ASN A 194 19.63 10.05 0.70
C ASN A 194 20.02 10.04 -0.77
N GLY A 195 19.56 9.08 -1.57
CA GLY A 195 19.86 8.98 -2.99
C GLY A 195 19.28 10.14 -3.79
N PHE A 196 18.01 10.50 -3.54
CA PHE A 196 17.35 11.60 -4.24
C PHE A 196 17.88 12.96 -3.79
N ALA A 197 18.24 13.13 -2.51
CA ALA A 197 18.91 14.32 -2.02
C ALA A 197 20.28 14.53 -2.69
N ASP A 198 21.06 13.46 -2.83
CA ASP A 198 22.33 13.51 -3.53
C ASP A 198 22.16 13.88 -5.01
N ILE A 199 21.18 13.28 -5.69
CA ILE A 199 20.85 13.60 -7.09
C ILE A 199 20.45 15.06 -7.23
N THR A 200 19.50 15.56 -6.44
CA THR A 200 19.00 16.93 -6.57
C THR A 200 20.05 17.97 -6.22
N THR A 201 20.81 17.76 -5.16
CA THR A 201 21.88 18.68 -4.72
C THR A 201 22.94 18.83 -5.80
N ASN A 202 23.39 17.74 -6.40
CA ASN A 202 24.44 17.76 -7.42
C ASN A 202 23.95 18.29 -8.78
N ASN A 203 22.63 18.38 -8.99
CA ASN A 203 22.03 18.82 -10.24
C ASN A 203 21.16 20.08 -10.08
N ARG A 204 21.41 20.88 -9.05
CA ARG A 204 20.77 22.20 -8.80
C ARG A 204 19.25 22.13 -8.71
N GLY A 205 18.71 20.97 -8.36
CA GLY A 205 17.29 20.72 -8.23
C GLY A 205 16.79 20.86 -6.80
N ASP A 206 15.50 20.72 -6.67
CA ASP A 206 14.81 20.72 -5.39
C ASP A 206 14.32 19.31 -5.08
N LEU A 207 14.38 18.94 -3.81
CA LEU A 207 13.80 17.71 -3.30
C LEU A 207 12.51 18.04 -2.55
N VAL A 208 11.42 17.37 -2.93
CA VAL A 208 10.16 17.40 -2.20
C VAL A 208 9.64 15.99 -2.01
N TRP A 209 8.70 15.82 -1.11
CA TRP A 209 8.03 14.55 -0.88
C TRP A 209 6.51 14.71 -1.04
N SER A 210 5.88 13.69 -1.59
CA SER A 210 4.44 13.59 -1.69
C SER A 210 3.90 12.90 -0.43
N ARG A 211 2.77 13.36 0.07
CA ARG A 211 2.10 12.77 1.23
C ARG A 211 1.20 11.61 0.84
N GLU A 212 0.60 11.74 -0.33
CA GLU A 212 -0.38 10.82 -0.87
C GLU A 212 -0.39 10.94 -2.41
N PRO A 213 -0.96 9.97 -3.14
CA PRO A 213 -0.99 10.00 -4.60
C PRO A 213 -1.59 11.28 -5.21
N SER A 214 -2.59 11.89 -4.55
CA SER A 214 -3.24 13.13 -5.00
C SER A 214 -2.30 14.35 -4.96
N ASP A 215 -1.32 14.35 -4.06
CA ASP A 215 -0.37 15.45 -3.84
C ASP A 215 0.74 15.53 -4.91
N ILE A 216 1.00 14.43 -5.63
CA ILE A 216 2.10 14.35 -6.63
C ILE A 216 1.96 15.44 -7.69
N VAL A 217 0.75 15.63 -8.21
CA VAL A 217 0.47 16.59 -9.29
C VAL A 217 0.66 18.02 -8.80
N ASP A 218 0.34 18.32 -7.55
CA ASP A 218 0.60 19.63 -6.94
C ASP A 218 2.08 19.89 -6.73
N LYS A 219 2.88 18.86 -6.40
CA LYS A 219 4.35 18.99 -6.36
C LYS A 219 4.94 19.27 -7.74
N ILE A 220 4.44 18.60 -8.79
CA ILE A 220 4.80 18.90 -10.17
C ILE A 220 4.46 20.36 -10.50
N ARG A 221 3.23 20.81 -10.18
CA ARG A 221 2.80 22.21 -10.34
C ARG A 221 3.77 23.17 -9.64
N GLY A 222 4.20 22.83 -8.43
CA GLY A 222 5.17 23.62 -7.67
C GLY A 222 6.50 23.81 -8.39
N PHE A 223 7.03 22.78 -9.02
CA PHE A 223 8.25 22.87 -9.83
C PHE A 223 8.05 23.70 -11.09
N LEU A 224 6.97 23.48 -11.82
CA LEU A 224 6.65 24.24 -13.03
C LEU A 224 6.48 25.74 -12.74
N ASN A 225 5.84 26.09 -11.64
CA ASN A 225 5.63 27.49 -11.23
C ASN A 225 6.94 28.29 -11.07
N LYS A 226 8.05 27.63 -10.72
CA LYS A 226 9.36 28.27 -10.58
C LYS A 226 9.96 28.72 -11.93
N GLU A 227 9.48 28.14 -13.03
CA GLU A 227 10.00 28.36 -14.39
C GLU A 227 9.01 29.14 -15.30
N ARG A 228 7.97 29.77 -14.74
CA ARG A 228 6.95 30.52 -15.50
C ARG A 228 7.54 31.58 -16.40
N ARG A 229 6.85 31.93 -17.49
CA ARG A 229 7.19 32.96 -18.47
C ARG A 229 8.43 32.68 -19.30
N LYS A 230 8.93 31.47 -19.34
CA LYS A 230 10.04 31.01 -20.17
C LYS A 230 9.58 29.97 -21.16
N SER A 231 10.40 29.60 -22.10
CA SER A 231 10.26 28.34 -22.78
C SER A 231 10.80 27.24 -21.86
N LEU A 232 10.05 26.14 -21.71
CA LEU A 232 10.39 25.06 -20.79
C LEU A 232 10.27 23.68 -21.44
N ASP A 233 11.34 22.93 -21.39
CA ASP A 233 11.34 21.50 -21.67
C ASP A 233 11.32 20.73 -20.34
N VAL A 234 10.37 19.82 -20.18
CA VAL A 234 10.26 18.98 -18.99
C VAL A 234 10.29 17.51 -19.38
N VAL A 235 11.13 16.73 -18.72
CA VAL A 235 11.04 15.27 -18.76
C VAL A 235 10.66 14.75 -17.38
N ILE A 236 9.55 14.01 -17.31
CA ILE A 236 9.14 13.31 -16.10
C ILE A 236 9.80 11.93 -16.13
N CYS A 237 10.75 11.69 -15.23
CA CYS A 237 11.41 10.42 -15.04
C CYS A 237 10.68 9.65 -13.96
N LEU A 238 9.83 8.69 -14.37
CA LEU A 238 8.83 8.06 -13.53
C LEU A 238 9.15 6.59 -13.29
N ASP A 239 9.21 6.21 -12.04
CA ASP A 239 9.18 4.83 -11.62
C ASP A 239 7.85 4.16 -12.03
N THR A 240 7.95 2.94 -12.55
CA THR A 240 6.77 2.16 -12.97
C THR A 240 6.82 0.73 -12.45
N THR A 241 7.50 0.51 -11.34
CA THR A 241 7.47 -0.73 -10.58
C THR A 241 6.14 -0.90 -9.85
N SER A 242 5.88 -2.08 -9.30
CA SER A 242 4.57 -2.44 -8.76
C SER A 242 4.14 -1.58 -7.56
N SER A 243 5.08 -1.06 -6.78
CA SER A 243 4.83 -0.15 -5.66
C SER A 243 4.10 1.13 -6.09
N MET A 244 4.39 1.62 -7.32
CA MET A 244 3.83 2.84 -7.90
C MET A 244 2.36 2.73 -8.35
N ARG A 245 1.67 1.61 -8.09
CA ARG A 245 0.33 1.35 -8.66
C ARG A 245 -0.72 2.37 -8.25
N ASN A 246 -0.68 2.84 -7.02
CA ASN A 246 -1.61 3.85 -6.52
C ASN A 246 -1.28 5.23 -7.09
N ASP A 247 0.00 5.54 -7.19
CA ASP A 247 0.50 6.84 -7.61
C ASP A 247 0.25 7.10 -9.10
N ILE A 248 0.40 6.07 -9.92
CA ILE A 248 0.14 6.19 -11.36
C ILE A 248 -1.31 6.52 -11.66
N ALA A 249 -2.26 6.09 -10.83
CA ALA A 249 -3.67 6.41 -11.02
C ALA A 249 -3.94 7.91 -10.89
N ALA A 250 -3.35 8.56 -9.88
CA ALA A 250 -3.44 10.01 -9.68
C ALA A 250 -2.73 10.78 -10.79
N ILE A 251 -1.54 10.33 -11.22
CA ILE A 251 -0.81 10.93 -12.34
C ILE A 251 -1.64 10.86 -13.63
N ARG A 252 -2.21 9.71 -13.96
CA ARG A 252 -3.05 9.52 -15.16
C ARG A 252 -4.27 10.42 -15.18
N SER A 253 -4.93 10.59 -14.03
CA SER A 253 -6.18 11.35 -13.95
C SER A 253 -5.97 12.84 -14.02
N SER A 254 -4.88 13.36 -13.45
CA SER A 254 -4.76 14.78 -13.16
C SER A 254 -3.62 15.49 -13.91
N LEU A 255 -2.55 14.77 -14.29
CA LEU A 255 -1.40 15.38 -14.96
C LEU A 255 -1.72 16.00 -16.33
N PRO A 256 -2.52 15.38 -17.23
CA PRO A 256 -2.83 16.00 -18.52
C PRO A 256 -3.56 17.34 -18.37
N THR A 257 -4.51 17.43 -17.43
CA THR A 257 -5.24 18.66 -17.14
C THR A 257 -4.32 19.72 -16.56
N LEU A 258 -3.45 19.35 -15.62
CA LEU A 258 -2.43 20.26 -15.10
C LEU A 258 -1.56 20.85 -16.22
N LEU A 259 -1.06 20.01 -17.14
CA LEU A 259 -0.17 20.46 -18.20
C LEU A 259 -0.89 21.39 -19.19
N GLU A 260 -2.15 21.11 -19.50
CA GLU A 260 -2.98 21.99 -20.32
C GLU A 260 -3.22 23.37 -19.68
N GLU A 261 -3.46 23.40 -18.38
CA GLU A 261 -3.58 24.64 -17.62
C GLU A 261 -2.25 25.41 -17.58
N MET A 262 -1.18 24.72 -17.22
CA MET A 262 0.15 25.31 -17.06
C MET A 262 0.74 25.82 -18.39
N ALA A 263 0.44 25.16 -19.51
CA ALA A 263 0.93 25.58 -20.82
C ALA A 263 0.57 27.04 -21.18
N LYS A 264 -0.48 27.59 -20.59
CA LYS A 264 -0.90 28.98 -20.77
C LYS A 264 0.02 29.99 -20.07
N GLU A 265 0.83 29.52 -19.11
CA GLU A 265 1.73 30.32 -18.30
C GLU A 265 3.16 30.38 -18.87
N PHE A 266 3.42 29.66 -19.98
CA PHE A 266 4.73 29.55 -20.61
C PHE A 266 4.72 30.12 -22.02
N ASN A 267 5.87 30.61 -22.48
CA ASN A 267 6.06 30.96 -23.88
C ASN A 267 6.01 29.73 -24.79
N ASP A 268 6.56 28.63 -24.31
CA ASP A 268 6.49 27.31 -24.92
C ASP A 268 6.70 26.25 -23.83
N LEU A 269 5.85 25.23 -23.79
CA LEU A 269 5.99 24.10 -22.89
C LEU A 269 5.96 22.78 -23.67
N ARG A 270 7.04 22.00 -23.52
CA ARG A 270 7.08 20.62 -24.04
C ARG A 270 7.30 19.65 -22.89
N VAL A 271 6.57 18.56 -22.89
CA VAL A 271 6.70 17.52 -21.88
C VAL A 271 6.97 16.17 -22.53
N GLY A 272 7.95 15.46 -22.01
CA GLY A 272 8.24 14.07 -22.33
C GLY A 272 8.33 13.22 -21.07
N MET A 273 8.49 11.93 -21.21
CA MET A 273 8.68 11.03 -20.08
C MET A 273 9.75 9.99 -20.36
N VAL A 274 10.42 9.59 -19.29
CA VAL A 274 11.15 8.32 -19.22
C VAL A 274 10.50 7.49 -18.12
N LEU A 275 10.00 6.33 -18.48
CA LEU A 275 9.55 5.33 -17.54
C LEU A 275 10.74 4.45 -17.22
N PHE A 276 10.96 4.14 -15.94
CA PHE A 276 12.01 3.21 -15.54
C PHE A 276 11.47 2.13 -14.61
N LYS A 277 12.18 1.03 -14.52
CA LYS A 277 11.99 -0.11 -13.62
C LYS A 277 13.35 -0.58 -13.14
N ASP A 278 13.44 -1.82 -12.67
CA ASP A 278 14.73 -2.41 -12.37
C ASP A 278 15.28 -3.31 -13.51
N TYR A 279 16.52 -3.76 -13.34
CA TYR A 279 17.13 -4.79 -14.17
C TYR A 279 16.32 -6.09 -14.02
N TYR A 280 16.17 -6.82 -15.11
CA TYR A 280 15.39 -8.05 -15.23
C TYR A 280 13.87 -7.87 -15.33
N ASP A 281 13.37 -6.64 -15.25
CA ASP A 281 11.98 -6.34 -15.57
C ASP A 281 11.70 -6.33 -17.08
N GLU A 282 10.45 -6.09 -17.48
CA GLU A 282 10.03 -6.01 -18.90
C GLU A 282 10.89 -5.01 -19.70
N TYR A 283 11.33 -3.95 -19.07
CA TYR A 283 12.27 -2.94 -19.60
C TYR A 283 13.00 -2.24 -18.44
N ILE A 284 14.22 -1.75 -18.71
CA ILE A 284 14.93 -0.86 -17.78
C ILE A 284 14.39 0.55 -17.95
N THR A 285 14.30 1.04 -19.20
CA THR A 285 13.77 2.36 -19.52
C THR A 285 12.87 2.33 -20.74
N ARG A 286 11.89 3.24 -20.80
CA ARG A 286 11.03 3.48 -21.96
C ARG A 286 10.85 4.98 -22.14
N VAL A 287 11.14 5.49 -23.33
CA VAL A 287 11.08 6.91 -23.63
C VAL A 287 9.77 7.27 -24.33
N ILE A 288 9.10 8.30 -23.85
CA ILE A 288 7.98 8.96 -24.47
C ILE A 288 8.44 10.35 -24.90
N PRO A 289 8.48 10.66 -26.21
CA PRO A 289 9.09 11.88 -26.72
C PRO A 289 8.37 13.15 -26.28
N PHE A 290 9.02 14.31 -26.43
CA PHE A 290 8.39 15.60 -26.19
C PHE A 290 7.13 15.81 -27.02
N THR A 291 6.11 16.33 -26.36
CA THR A 291 4.84 16.72 -26.98
C THR A 291 4.30 18.03 -26.42
N ARG A 292 3.40 18.67 -27.14
CA ARG A 292 2.50 19.75 -26.74
C ARG A 292 1.03 19.31 -26.84
N ASP A 293 0.80 18.09 -27.31
CA ASP A 293 -0.54 17.51 -27.41
C ASP A 293 -0.87 16.78 -26.09
N TRP A 294 -1.53 17.51 -25.20
CA TRP A 294 -1.89 17.03 -23.86
C TRP A 294 -2.90 15.88 -23.91
N ARG A 295 -3.73 15.84 -24.96
CA ARG A 295 -4.69 14.75 -25.14
C ARG A 295 -3.99 13.46 -25.56
N ALA A 296 -3.10 13.55 -26.55
CA ALA A 296 -2.28 12.38 -26.95
C ALA A 296 -1.38 11.90 -25.80
N PHE A 297 -0.85 12.85 -25.01
CA PHE A 297 -0.07 12.54 -23.83
C PHE A 297 -0.91 11.80 -22.78
N GLY A 298 -2.13 12.27 -22.49
CA GLY A 298 -3.06 11.61 -21.59
C GLY A 298 -3.42 10.18 -22.06
N ASN A 299 -3.65 9.96 -23.35
CA ASN A 299 -3.87 8.63 -23.89
C ASN A 299 -2.66 7.71 -23.69
N THR A 300 -1.45 8.24 -23.83
CA THR A 300 -0.21 7.49 -23.58
C THR A 300 -0.10 7.09 -22.12
N LEU A 301 -0.43 8.01 -21.19
CA LEU A 301 -0.43 7.74 -19.76
C LEU A 301 -1.38 6.61 -19.37
N GLN A 302 -2.57 6.53 -19.99
CA GLN A 302 -3.52 5.45 -19.72
C GLN A 302 -2.95 4.05 -20.07
N GLY A 303 -2.03 3.99 -21.04
CA GLY A 303 -1.38 2.75 -21.46
C GLY A 303 -0.19 2.31 -20.60
N ILE A 304 0.28 3.13 -19.65
CA ILE A 304 1.42 2.77 -18.79
C ILE A 304 0.99 1.63 -17.85
N ARG A 305 1.78 0.58 -17.77
CA ARG A 305 1.56 -0.53 -16.84
C ARG A 305 2.60 -0.50 -15.75
N VAL A 306 2.16 -0.59 -14.50
CA VAL A 306 3.01 -0.75 -13.32
C VAL A 306 3.10 -2.22 -12.98
N THR A 307 4.29 -2.77 -13.15
CA THR A 307 4.59 -4.20 -12.93
C THR A 307 6.09 -4.34 -12.65
N GLY A 308 6.52 -5.44 -12.06
CA GLY A 308 7.93 -5.67 -11.74
C GLY A 308 8.31 -5.05 -10.41
N GLY A 309 9.59 -4.79 -10.20
CA GLY A 309 10.12 -4.36 -8.91
C GLY A 309 10.19 -5.55 -7.94
N GLY A 310 11.02 -6.56 -8.26
CA GLY A 310 11.17 -7.76 -7.43
C GLY A 310 12.11 -7.57 -6.25
N ASP A 311 12.93 -6.55 -6.30
CA ASP A 311 13.84 -6.14 -5.22
C ASP A 311 13.96 -4.60 -5.16
N ILE A 312 14.60 -4.13 -4.14
CA ILE A 312 14.97 -2.74 -3.90
C ILE A 312 16.50 -2.73 -3.93
N PRO A 313 17.14 -1.88 -4.67
CA PRO A 313 16.81 -0.61 -5.33
C PRO A 313 16.49 -0.73 -6.83
N GLU A 314 16.16 0.41 -7.48
CA GLU A 314 15.72 0.52 -8.87
C GLU A 314 16.74 1.19 -9.80
N ALA A 315 16.54 1.07 -11.14
CA ALA A 315 17.46 1.60 -12.15
C ALA A 315 17.29 3.12 -12.42
N VAL A 316 17.30 3.91 -11.35
CA VAL A 316 17.09 5.38 -11.39
C VAL A 316 18.11 6.09 -12.27
N TYR A 317 19.39 5.71 -12.22
CA TYR A 317 20.44 6.36 -13.01
C TYR A 317 20.30 6.12 -14.49
N GLU A 318 19.83 4.95 -14.89
CA GLU A 318 19.51 4.62 -16.28
C GLU A 318 18.35 5.48 -16.79
N GLY A 319 17.30 5.64 -15.98
CA GLY A 319 16.17 6.52 -16.27
C GLY A 319 16.61 7.96 -16.45
N LEU A 320 17.40 8.49 -15.53
CA LEU A 320 17.93 9.85 -15.60
C LEU A 320 18.87 10.05 -16.78
N TYR A 321 19.74 9.09 -17.08
CA TYR A 321 20.66 9.21 -18.22
C TYR A 321 19.91 9.23 -19.55
N ASP A 322 18.88 8.40 -19.71
CA ASP A 322 18.02 8.43 -20.89
C ASP A 322 17.23 9.75 -20.96
N ALA A 323 16.74 10.28 -19.84
CA ALA A 323 16.11 11.60 -19.79
C ALA A 323 17.05 12.71 -20.25
N LEU A 324 18.31 12.66 -19.85
CA LEU A 324 19.33 13.65 -20.24
C LEU A 324 19.69 13.54 -21.73
N THR A 325 19.84 12.34 -22.28
CA THR A 325 20.52 12.10 -23.55
C THR A 325 19.61 11.84 -24.74
N ARG A 326 18.41 11.32 -24.53
CA ARG A 326 17.51 10.88 -25.61
C ARG A 326 16.47 11.91 -26.04
N PHE A 327 16.50 13.12 -25.47
CA PHE A 327 15.57 14.19 -25.82
C PHE A 327 16.27 15.34 -26.56
N PRO A 328 15.58 15.95 -27.53
CA PRO A 328 16.09 17.13 -28.24
C PRO A 328 15.81 18.40 -27.42
N TRP A 329 16.52 18.55 -26.32
CA TRP A 329 16.44 19.71 -25.43
C TRP A 329 16.79 21.00 -26.14
N SER A 330 15.91 22.01 -26.11
CA SER A 330 16.13 23.30 -26.81
C SER A 330 15.53 24.50 -26.10
N ALA A 331 14.73 24.32 -25.06
CA ALA A 331 14.13 25.41 -24.31
C ALA A 331 15.17 26.21 -23.48
N GLU A 332 14.80 27.43 -23.08
CA GLU A 332 15.61 28.28 -22.17
C GLU A 332 15.79 27.62 -20.80
N SER A 333 14.70 27.01 -20.29
CA SER A 333 14.75 26.22 -19.06
C SER A 333 14.56 24.74 -19.40
N LYS A 334 15.30 23.89 -18.68
CA LYS A 334 15.29 22.44 -18.88
C LYS A 334 15.22 21.76 -17.53
N LEU A 335 14.21 20.95 -17.35
CA LEU A 335 13.90 20.33 -16.06
C LEU A 335 13.61 18.84 -16.23
N ILE A 336 14.27 18.03 -15.41
CA ILE A 336 13.87 16.65 -15.16
C ILE A 336 13.19 16.59 -13.80
N ILE A 337 12.04 15.93 -13.73
CA ILE A 337 11.33 15.63 -12.48
C ILE A 337 11.39 14.14 -12.27
N LEU A 338 12.24 13.69 -11.34
CA LEU A 338 12.33 12.31 -10.90
C LEU A 338 11.20 12.02 -9.91
N ILE A 339 10.46 10.94 -10.13
CA ILE A 339 9.35 10.52 -9.26
C ILE A 339 9.50 9.03 -8.96
N GLY A 340 9.58 8.67 -7.70
CA GLY A 340 9.69 7.29 -7.26
C GLY A 340 9.72 7.14 -5.74
N ASP A 341 9.57 5.91 -5.30
CA ASP A 341 9.55 5.50 -3.89
C ASP A 341 10.83 4.72 -3.48
N ALA A 342 11.56 4.18 -4.45
CA ALA A 342 12.74 3.33 -4.25
C ALA A 342 14.08 4.06 -4.54
N PRO A 343 15.19 3.68 -3.87
CA PRO A 343 16.49 4.31 -4.07
C PRO A 343 17.17 3.86 -5.37
N PRO A 344 18.12 4.64 -5.91
CA PRO A 344 19.01 4.15 -6.95
C PRO A 344 19.90 3.02 -6.40
N HIS A 345 20.38 2.15 -7.29
CA HIS A 345 21.36 1.13 -6.92
C HIS A 345 22.60 1.76 -6.28
N PRO A 346 23.02 1.29 -5.09
CA PRO A 346 24.19 1.83 -4.38
C PRO A 346 25.51 1.53 -5.09
N ARG A 347 25.48 0.51 -5.96
CA ARG A 347 26.61 0.14 -6.84
C ARG A 347 26.10 0.07 -8.27
N GLN A 348 26.90 0.59 -9.20
CA GLN A 348 26.60 0.47 -10.61
C GLN A 348 26.36 -0.97 -11.03
N ARG A 349 25.17 -1.26 -11.59
CA ARG A 349 24.81 -2.58 -12.14
C ARG A 349 24.98 -2.62 -13.65
N GLY A 350 24.59 -1.56 -14.35
CA GLY A 350 24.66 -1.43 -15.80
C GLY A 350 25.88 -0.63 -16.27
N ARG A 351 25.70 0.03 -17.43
CA ARG A 351 26.74 0.89 -18.02
C ARG A 351 26.73 2.30 -17.49
N ILE A 352 25.65 2.73 -16.87
CA ILE A 352 25.46 4.09 -16.41
C ILE A 352 25.92 4.20 -14.96
N SER A 353 26.81 5.15 -14.70
CA SER A 353 27.22 5.50 -13.36
C SER A 353 26.56 6.81 -12.92
N LYS A 354 26.50 7.03 -11.63
CA LYS A 354 26.05 8.27 -11.01
C LYS A 354 26.80 9.49 -11.57
N GLU A 355 28.11 9.37 -11.69
CA GLU A 355 29.01 10.44 -12.20
C GLU A 355 28.67 10.78 -13.66
N MET A 356 28.35 9.82 -14.49
CA MET A 356 27.91 10.07 -15.88
C MET A 356 26.63 10.90 -15.91
N VAL A 357 25.65 10.62 -15.04
CA VAL A 357 24.43 11.40 -14.94
C VAL A 357 24.72 12.84 -14.54
N TYR A 358 25.56 13.05 -13.54
CA TYR A 358 25.90 14.40 -13.04
C TYR A 358 26.68 15.21 -14.06
N GLN A 359 27.65 14.60 -14.72
CA GLN A 359 28.41 15.24 -15.79
C GLN A 359 27.54 15.66 -16.97
N GLU A 360 26.61 14.77 -17.38
CA GLU A 360 25.74 15.02 -18.52
C GLU A 360 24.68 16.11 -18.19
N SER A 361 24.13 16.10 -16.97
CA SER A 361 23.26 17.17 -16.47
C SER A 361 23.94 18.52 -16.49
N ALA A 362 25.16 18.61 -15.94
CA ALA A 362 25.93 19.83 -15.94
C ALA A 362 26.29 20.31 -17.36
N ARG A 363 26.72 19.38 -18.24
CA ARG A 363 27.09 19.70 -19.63
C ARG A 363 25.93 20.29 -20.44
N ARG A 364 24.71 19.81 -20.20
CA ARG A 364 23.51 20.23 -20.93
C ARG A 364 22.74 21.36 -20.24
N ASP A 365 23.18 21.77 -19.05
CA ASP A 365 22.49 22.75 -18.21
C ASP A 365 21.05 22.33 -17.92
N ILE A 366 20.86 21.08 -17.45
CA ILE A 366 19.55 20.51 -17.13
C ILE A 366 19.47 20.36 -15.61
N LYS A 367 18.41 20.93 -15.02
CA LYS A 367 18.08 20.77 -13.61
C LYS A 367 17.38 19.42 -13.36
N ILE A 368 17.73 18.74 -12.27
CA ILE A 368 17.03 17.52 -11.83
C ILE A 368 16.43 17.76 -10.46
N SER A 369 15.10 17.89 -10.41
CA SER A 369 14.33 17.92 -9.16
C SER A 369 13.68 16.54 -8.91
N ALA A 370 13.34 16.26 -7.67
CA ALA A 370 12.77 14.97 -7.32
C ALA A 370 11.56 15.07 -6.38
N ILE A 371 10.62 14.15 -6.56
CA ILE A 371 9.48 13.90 -5.68
C ILE A 371 9.67 12.51 -5.11
N ILE A 372 9.86 12.40 -3.81
CA ILE A 372 9.87 11.10 -3.12
C ILE A 372 8.43 10.75 -2.77
N LEU A 373 8.07 9.48 -3.03
CA LEU A 373 6.77 8.93 -2.68
C LEU A 373 6.89 8.05 -1.43
N PRO A 374 5.84 7.97 -0.62
CA PRO A 374 5.79 6.99 0.46
C PRO A 374 5.71 5.58 -0.12
N LEU A 375 6.28 4.62 0.60
CA LEU A 375 6.21 3.20 0.28
C LEU A 375 4.86 2.60 0.62
#